data_10e4b0c21f472778a5082116990de95d
#
_entry.id   10e4b0c21f472778a5082116990de95d
#
_cell.length_a   1.000
_cell.length_b   1.000
_cell.length_c   1.000
_cell.angle_alpha   90.00
_cell.angle_beta   90.00
_cell.angle_gamma   90.00
#
_symmetry.space_group_name_H-M   'P 1'
#
loop_
_entity.id
_entity.type
_entity.pdbx_description
1 polymer ?
#
loop_
_entity_poly.entity_id
_entity_poly.type
_entity_poly.pdbx_seq_one_letter_code
_entity_poly.pdbx_strand_id
1 'polypeptide(L)'
;TDGETKLMQWVYSKGTWRVSRALEAFGLPATALLDGAVEVDVQALFPVGGEDQSLPFRILLSSDMAGSTSILPYPLYKQAADTDSAQIELWFPDQGVIEFSGSLQRGFKWVMRLHDRDSGWGIERGLVSLDDTSLVLPDEPGLAVTGYIETLVLNDWLDVFKSDQPAQEGTPERFADW
;
A
#
# COMPACT_ATOMS: atom_id res chain seq x y z
N THR A 1 0.24 -27.55 31.47
CA THR A 1 0.39 -26.41 30.52
C THR A 1 -0.95 -25.74 30.42
N ASP A 2 -1.18 -24.75 31.30
CA ASP A 2 -2.35 -23.91 31.27
C ASP A 2 -2.28 -23.09 29.97
N GLY A 3 -3.15 -23.42 29.04
CA GLY A 3 -3.37 -22.60 27.85
C GLY A 3 -4.08 -21.32 28.29
N GLU A 4 -3.37 -20.23 28.50
CA GLU A 4 -3.96 -18.92 28.71
C GLU A 4 -4.86 -18.62 27.52
N THR A 5 -6.16 -18.56 27.76
CA THR A 5 -7.12 -18.12 26.75
C THR A 5 -6.91 -16.63 26.54
N LYS A 6 -6.18 -16.28 25.48
CA LYS A 6 -5.96 -14.89 25.11
C LYS A 6 -7.28 -14.28 24.66
N LEU A 7 -7.76 -13.27 25.37
CA LEU A 7 -8.94 -12.51 24.98
C LEU A 7 -8.56 -11.54 23.86
N MET A 8 -9.38 -11.49 22.82
CA MET A 8 -9.22 -10.57 21.69
C MET A 8 -10.42 -9.63 21.66
N GLN A 9 -10.16 -8.35 21.43
CA GLN A 9 -11.19 -7.31 21.35
C GLN A 9 -11.25 -6.73 19.95
N TRP A 10 -12.46 -6.62 19.40
CA TRP A 10 -12.73 -5.91 18.17
C TRP A 10 -13.12 -4.47 18.43
N VAL A 11 -12.53 -3.58 17.67
CA VAL A 11 -12.91 -2.16 17.62
C VAL A 11 -13.32 -1.83 16.19
N TYR A 12 -14.46 -1.15 16.05
CA TYR A 12 -15.01 -0.73 14.76
C TYR A 12 -15.07 0.78 14.70
N SER A 13 -14.67 1.33 13.58
CA SER A 13 -14.75 2.76 13.29
C SER A 13 -15.08 2.97 11.83
N LYS A 14 -15.71 4.10 11.52
CA LYS A 14 -15.96 4.54 10.15
C LYS A 14 -15.59 6.00 10.04
N GLY A 15 -14.96 6.38 8.94
CA GLY A 15 -14.53 7.76 8.75
C GLY A 15 -14.18 8.08 7.30
N THR A 16 -14.07 9.39 7.03
CA THR A 16 -13.62 9.88 5.72
C THR A 16 -12.13 10.18 5.78
N TRP A 17 -11.37 9.53 4.91
CA TRP A 17 -9.93 9.68 4.83
C TRP A 17 -9.51 10.35 3.53
N ARG A 18 -8.54 11.24 3.61
CA ARG A 18 -7.87 11.76 2.41
C ARG A 18 -6.78 10.79 1.98
N VAL A 19 -6.82 10.38 0.72
CA VAL A 19 -5.88 9.38 0.16
C VAL A 19 -4.43 9.85 0.33
N SER A 20 -4.13 11.13 0.03
CA SER A 20 -2.79 11.70 0.21
C SER A 20 -2.28 11.59 1.64
N ARG A 21 -3.14 11.86 2.63
CA ARG A 21 -2.76 11.76 4.06
C ARG A 21 -2.52 10.33 4.51
N ALA A 22 -3.29 9.38 3.97
CA ALA A 22 -3.05 7.97 4.26
C ALA A 22 -1.69 7.53 3.70
N LEU A 23 -1.34 7.90 2.48
CA LEU A 23 -0.03 7.60 1.89
C LEU A 23 1.13 8.20 2.70
N GLU A 24 1.03 9.48 3.08
CA GLU A 24 2.02 10.16 3.92
C GLU A 24 2.25 9.43 5.27
N ALA A 25 1.17 8.94 5.90
CA ALA A 25 1.26 8.21 7.16
C ALA A 25 2.06 6.90 7.03
N PHE A 26 2.08 6.30 5.85
CA PHE A 26 2.91 5.12 5.53
C PHE A 26 4.28 5.47 4.95
N GLY A 27 4.67 6.77 4.96
CA GLY A 27 5.94 7.21 4.39
C GLY A 27 6.02 7.11 2.87
N LEU A 28 4.87 6.93 2.21
CA LEU A 28 4.78 6.94 0.76
C LEU A 28 4.60 8.39 0.29
N PRO A 29 5.27 8.81 -0.78
CA PRO A 29 5.07 10.15 -1.30
C PRO A 29 3.60 10.34 -1.66
N ALA A 30 2.99 11.43 -1.16
CA ALA A 30 1.67 11.86 -1.59
C ALA A 30 1.79 12.33 -3.03
N THR A 31 1.70 11.38 -3.94
CA THR A 31 1.88 11.68 -5.37
C THR A 31 0.63 12.39 -5.87
N ALA A 32 0.80 13.39 -6.74
CA ALA A 32 -0.31 14.00 -7.47
C ALA A 32 -1.11 12.99 -8.33
N LEU A 33 -0.64 11.74 -8.35
CA LEU A 33 -1.23 10.63 -9.10
C LEU A 33 -2.48 10.04 -8.42
N LEU A 34 -2.59 10.23 -7.10
CA LEU A 34 -3.71 9.73 -6.28
C LEU A 34 -4.26 10.85 -5.42
N ASP A 35 -5.53 11.18 -5.55
CA ASP A 35 -6.17 12.26 -4.78
C ASP A 35 -7.61 11.87 -4.41
N GLY A 36 -8.23 12.74 -3.59
CA GLY A 36 -9.60 12.62 -3.16
C GLY A 36 -9.76 12.17 -1.72
N ALA A 37 -11.03 11.94 -1.36
CA ALA A 37 -11.41 11.50 -0.03
C ALA A 37 -12.36 10.31 -0.17
N VAL A 38 -12.11 9.27 0.61
CA VAL A 38 -12.87 8.02 0.60
C VAL A 38 -13.46 7.74 1.97
N GLU A 39 -14.61 7.10 1.99
CA GLU A 39 -15.15 6.54 3.22
C GLU A 39 -14.47 5.20 3.51
N VAL A 40 -13.97 5.02 4.73
CA VAL A 40 -13.25 3.83 5.15
C VAL A 40 -13.91 3.23 6.39
N ASP A 41 -14.24 1.97 6.31
CA ASP A 41 -14.61 1.15 7.46
C ASP A 41 -13.32 0.50 8.02
N VAL A 42 -13.10 0.69 9.31
CA VAL A 42 -11.92 0.20 10.03
C VAL A 42 -12.35 -0.85 11.06
N GLN A 43 -11.73 -2.00 11.01
CA GLN A 43 -11.87 -3.05 12.03
C GLN A 43 -10.49 -3.34 12.59
N ALA A 44 -10.33 -3.24 13.90
CA ALA A 44 -9.06 -3.53 14.54
C ALA A 44 -9.24 -4.62 15.60
N LEU A 45 -8.34 -5.59 15.61
CA LEU A 45 -8.32 -6.71 16.54
C LEU A 45 -7.10 -6.60 17.43
N PHE A 46 -7.34 -6.40 18.72
CA PHE A 46 -6.28 -6.25 19.72
C PHE A 46 -6.36 -7.37 20.75
N PRO A 47 -5.21 -7.88 21.20
CA PRO A 47 -5.17 -8.74 22.40
C PRO A 47 -5.52 -7.92 23.64
N VAL A 48 -6.34 -8.48 24.52
CA VAL A 48 -6.75 -7.88 25.79
C VAL A 48 -6.22 -8.71 26.94
N GLY A 49 -5.49 -8.05 27.83
CA GLY A 49 -4.93 -8.70 29.02
C GLY A 49 -3.64 -9.46 28.72
N GLY A 50 -2.64 -9.20 29.51
CA GLY A 50 -1.29 -9.76 29.44
C GLY A 50 -0.26 -8.67 29.58
N GLU A 51 0.82 -8.96 30.31
CA GLU A 51 1.97 -8.06 30.42
C GLU A 51 2.80 -8.04 29.11
N ASP A 52 2.49 -8.94 28.18
CA ASP A 52 3.22 -9.13 26.94
C ASP A 52 2.64 -8.21 25.84
N GLN A 53 3.24 -7.04 25.66
CA GLN A 53 2.90 -6.06 24.63
C GLN A 53 3.35 -6.50 23.22
N SER A 54 3.98 -7.66 23.08
CA SER A 54 4.46 -8.22 21.81
C SER A 54 3.41 -9.01 21.03
N LEU A 55 2.15 -9.00 21.49
CA LEU A 55 1.10 -9.75 20.81
C LEU A 55 0.72 -9.08 19.47
N PRO A 56 0.66 -9.86 18.40
CA PRO A 56 0.31 -9.33 17.09
C PRO A 56 -1.11 -8.74 17.10
N PHE A 57 -1.27 -7.60 16.52
CA PHE A 57 -2.58 -7.00 16.26
C PHE A 57 -2.83 -6.88 14.76
N ARG A 58 -4.11 -6.74 14.41
CA ARG A 58 -4.55 -6.74 13.02
C ARG A 58 -5.52 -5.60 12.79
N ILE A 59 -5.36 -4.91 11.67
CA ILE A 59 -6.29 -3.87 11.20
C ILE A 59 -6.78 -4.27 9.81
N LEU A 60 -8.10 -4.26 9.63
CA LEU A 60 -8.75 -4.43 8.35
C LEU A 60 -9.40 -3.11 7.96
N LEU A 61 -9.06 -2.63 6.77
CA LEU A 61 -9.63 -1.45 6.14
C LEU A 61 -10.46 -1.88 4.93
N SER A 62 -11.65 -1.33 4.77
CA SER A 62 -12.46 -1.54 3.58
C SER A 62 -13.10 -0.24 3.10
N SER A 63 -13.18 -0.09 1.78
CA SER A 63 -13.73 1.09 1.11
C SER A 63 -14.27 0.71 -0.25
N ASP A 64 -15.28 1.42 -0.74
CA ASP A 64 -15.71 1.37 -2.14
C ASP A 64 -14.90 2.33 -3.03
N MET A 65 -13.94 3.04 -2.45
CA MET A 65 -13.08 4.01 -3.12
C MET A 65 -13.82 5.13 -3.86
N ALA A 66 -15.13 5.32 -3.65
CA ALA A 66 -15.87 6.43 -4.21
C ALA A 66 -15.30 7.77 -3.73
N GLY A 67 -15.14 8.74 -4.63
CA GLY A 67 -14.56 10.04 -4.33
C GLY A 67 -13.03 10.12 -4.46
N SER A 68 -12.32 9.00 -4.67
CA SER A 68 -10.91 9.02 -5.03
C SER A 68 -10.70 9.02 -6.53
N THR A 69 -9.59 9.62 -6.96
CA THR A 69 -9.13 9.62 -8.35
C THR A 69 -7.74 9.02 -8.45
N SER A 70 -7.48 8.35 -9.55
CA SER A 70 -6.14 7.90 -9.94
C SER A 70 -5.89 8.28 -11.40
N ILE A 71 -4.81 9.00 -11.65
CA ILE A 71 -4.32 9.30 -13.00
C ILE A 71 -3.24 8.34 -13.46
N LEU A 72 -2.95 7.31 -12.66
CA LEU A 72 -2.07 6.22 -13.08
C LEU A 72 -2.61 5.56 -14.35
N PRO A 73 -1.75 5.06 -15.23
CA PRO A 73 -2.18 4.32 -16.41
C PRO A 73 -2.99 3.07 -16.06
N TYR A 74 -3.71 2.54 -17.05
CA TYR A 74 -4.40 1.25 -16.92
C TYR A 74 -3.43 0.16 -16.40
N PRO A 75 -3.83 -0.68 -15.43
CA PRO A 75 -5.18 -0.86 -14.91
C PRO A 75 -5.55 0.01 -13.68
N LEU A 76 -4.71 0.93 -13.25
CA LEU A 76 -4.91 1.70 -12.02
C LEU A 76 -5.63 3.05 -12.22
N TYR A 77 -5.99 3.39 -13.46
CA TYR A 77 -6.77 4.59 -13.74
C TYR A 77 -8.16 4.53 -13.10
N LYS A 78 -8.58 5.63 -12.45
CA LYS A 78 -9.88 5.70 -11.77
C LYS A 78 -10.41 7.13 -11.75
N GLN A 79 -11.68 7.32 -12.06
CA GLN A 79 -12.38 8.58 -11.86
C GLN A 79 -13.08 8.63 -10.50
N ALA A 80 -13.35 9.84 -10.00
CA ALA A 80 -13.97 10.02 -8.68
C ALA A 80 -15.37 9.38 -8.57
N ALA A 81 -16.10 9.32 -9.67
CA ALA A 81 -17.44 8.73 -9.72
C ALA A 81 -17.44 7.19 -9.79
N ASP A 82 -16.28 6.60 -10.13
CA ASP A 82 -16.18 5.14 -10.20
C ASP A 82 -16.12 4.57 -8.78
N THR A 83 -16.72 3.40 -8.60
CA THR A 83 -16.55 2.59 -7.39
C THR A 83 -15.58 1.45 -7.68
N ASP A 84 -14.73 1.15 -6.69
CA ASP A 84 -13.78 0.05 -6.78
C ASP A 84 -13.55 -0.50 -5.37
N SER A 85 -14.12 -1.65 -5.07
CA SER A 85 -13.99 -2.21 -3.73
C SER A 85 -12.52 -2.49 -3.40
N ALA A 86 -12.07 -1.86 -2.33
CA ALA A 86 -10.72 -2.03 -1.79
C ALA A 86 -10.77 -2.66 -0.41
N GLN A 87 -9.90 -3.61 -0.17
CA GLN A 87 -9.64 -4.18 1.15
C GLN A 87 -8.14 -4.14 1.41
N ILE A 88 -7.75 -3.72 2.61
CA ILE A 88 -6.37 -3.71 3.06
C ILE A 88 -6.33 -4.32 4.47
N GLU A 89 -5.45 -5.26 4.66
CA GLU A 89 -5.16 -5.87 5.94
C GLU A 89 -3.75 -5.52 6.37
N LEU A 90 -3.61 -4.99 7.58
CA LEU A 90 -2.33 -4.71 8.22
C LEU A 90 -2.17 -5.69 9.37
N TRP A 91 -1.08 -6.40 9.40
CA TRP A 91 -0.70 -7.31 10.46
C TRP A 91 0.67 -6.91 11.01
N PHE A 92 0.76 -6.85 12.32
CA PHE A 92 1.96 -6.45 13.07
C PHE A 92 2.47 -7.68 13.83
N PRO A 93 3.23 -8.58 13.18
CA PRO A 93 3.70 -9.82 13.79
C PRO A 93 4.72 -9.58 14.89
N ASP A 94 5.60 -8.60 14.70
CA ASP A 94 6.71 -8.28 15.59
C ASP A 94 6.95 -6.77 15.62
N GLN A 95 7.75 -6.31 16.58
CA GLN A 95 8.16 -4.92 16.66
C GLN A 95 9.03 -4.55 15.44
N GLY A 96 8.71 -3.45 14.77
CA GLY A 96 9.43 -2.98 13.58
C GLY A 96 9.13 -3.77 12.30
N VAL A 97 8.10 -4.61 12.30
CA VAL A 97 7.65 -5.36 11.12
C VAL A 97 6.16 -5.11 10.87
N ILE A 98 5.82 -4.79 9.64
CA ILE A 98 4.42 -4.74 9.17
C ILE A 98 4.29 -5.67 7.97
N GLU A 99 3.35 -6.59 8.02
CA GLU A 99 2.86 -7.27 6.85
C GLU A 99 1.55 -6.60 6.44
N PHE A 100 1.44 -6.23 5.17
CA PHE A 100 0.18 -5.75 4.66
C PHE A 100 -0.17 -6.42 3.36
N SER A 101 -1.42 -6.76 3.25
CA SER A 101 -2.01 -7.31 2.04
C SER A 101 -3.22 -6.49 1.65
N GLY A 102 -3.58 -6.55 0.39
CA GLY A 102 -4.78 -5.88 -0.06
C GLY A 102 -5.23 -6.33 -1.43
N SER A 103 -6.41 -5.87 -1.79
CA SER A 103 -7.01 -6.14 -3.09
C SER A 103 -7.87 -4.98 -3.55
N LEU A 104 -7.91 -4.79 -4.86
CA LEU A 104 -8.90 -4.00 -5.57
C LEU A 104 -9.80 -4.94 -6.39
N GLN A 105 -11.07 -4.59 -6.52
CA GLN A 105 -12.06 -5.40 -7.24
C GLN A 105 -11.64 -5.72 -8.69
N ARG A 106 -10.76 -4.90 -9.27
CA ARG A 106 -10.25 -5.06 -10.65
C ARG A 106 -9.24 -6.21 -10.82
N GLY A 107 -9.07 -7.08 -9.81
CA GLY A 107 -8.12 -8.19 -9.85
C GLY A 107 -6.70 -7.81 -9.44
N PHE A 108 -6.49 -6.59 -8.94
CA PHE A 108 -5.19 -6.16 -8.42
C PHE A 108 -5.07 -6.56 -6.96
N LYS A 109 -4.05 -7.34 -6.64
CA LYS A 109 -3.78 -7.81 -5.28
C LYS A 109 -2.32 -7.60 -4.92
N TRP A 110 -2.03 -7.46 -3.64
CA TRP A 110 -0.65 -7.38 -3.16
C TRP A 110 -0.51 -8.01 -1.78
N VAL A 111 0.69 -8.48 -1.49
CA VAL A 111 1.16 -8.84 -0.16
C VAL A 111 2.59 -8.34 -0.02
N MET A 112 2.88 -7.65 1.07
CA MET A 112 4.19 -7.06 1.30
C MET A 112 4.57 -7.16 2.77
N ARG A 113 5.88 -7.28 3.02
CA ARG A 113 6.47 -7.10 4.34
C ARG A 113 7.33 -5.85 4.32
N LEU A 114 7.06 -4.97 5.26
CA LEU A 114 7.84 -3.78 5.53
C LEU A 114 8.67 -3.98 6.79
N HIS A 115 9.86 -3.41 6.78
CA HIS A 115 10.74 -3.38 7.94
C HIS A 115 11.10 -1.94 8.27
N ASP A 116 11.10 -1.61 9.58
CA ASP A 116 11.54 -0.31 10.06
C ASP A 116 13.06 -0.21 9.94
N ARG A 117 13.53 0.89 9.33
CA ARG A 117 14.94 1.22 9.12
C ARG A 117 15.20 2.63 9.63
N ASP A 118 16.46 2.98 9.85
CA ASP A 118 16.86 4.34 10.27
C ASP A 118 16.33 5.45 9.36
N SER A 119 16.08 5.14 8.08
CA SER A 119 15.52 6.05 7.07
C SER A 119 13.99 6.00 6.94
N GLY A 120 13.29 5.25 7.78
CA GLY A 120 11.86 4.98 7.70
C GLY A 120 11.52 3.56 7.20
N TRP A 121 10.26 3.32 6.92
CA TRP A 121 9.77 2.02 6.47
C TRP A 121 10.29 1.67 5.07
N GLY A 122 10.82 0.48 4.91
CA GLY A 122 11.29 -0.03 3.62
C GLY A 122 10.66 -1.39 3.28
N ILE A 123 10.38 -1.61 2.01
CA ILE A 123 9.94 -2.92 1.53
C ILE A 123 11.09 -3.91 1.69
N GLU A 124 10.86 -4.97 2.45
CA GLU A 124 11.77 -6.11 2.56
C GLU A 124 11.52 -7.07 1.40
N ARG A 125 10.27 -7.47 1.25
CA ARG A 125 9.81 -8.36 0.19
C ARG A 125 8.33 -8.17 -0.09
N GLY A 126 7.89 -8.52 -1.30
CA GLY A 126 6.49 -8.40 -1.66
C GLY A 126 6.17 -9.01 -3.00
N LEU A 127 4.89 -9.22 -3.21
CA LEU A 127 4.31 -9.70 -4.46
C LEU A 127 3.09 -8.86 -4.80
N VAL A 128 3.05 -8.40 -6.03
CA VAL A 128 1.89 -7.75 -6.64
C VAL A 128 1.36 -8.69 -7.72
N SER A 129 0.07 -8.99 -7.69
CA SER A 129 -0.61 -9.74 -8.73
C SER A 129 -1.62 -8.87 -9.47
N LEU A 130 -1.66 -9.04 -10.79
CA LEU A 130 -2.57 -8.36 -11.71
C LEU A 130 -3.70 -9.29 -12.16
N ASP A 131 -3.89 -10.36 -11.44
CA ASP A 131 -4.98 -11.33 -11.64
C ASP A 131 -5.52 -11.81 -10.28
N ASP A 132 -6.51 -12.70 -10.30
CA ASP A 132 -7.17 -13.21 -9.10
C ASP A 132 -6.41 -14.33 -8.37
N THR A 133 -5.12 -14.52 -8.68
CA THR A 133 -4.31 -15.58 -8.06
C THR A 133 -4.17 -15.36 -6.56
N SER A 134 -4.15 -16.44 -5.79
CA SER A 134 -3.83 -16.39 -4.37
C SER A 134 -2.39 -15.96 -4.16
N LEU A 135 -2.18 -14.96 -3.31
CA LEU A 135 -0.85 -14.43 -3.03
C LEU A 135 -0.22 -15.13 -1.83
N VAL A 136 1.06 -15.44 -2.00
CA VAL A 136 1.93 -15.91 -0.92
C VAL A 136 3.12 -14.96 -0.88
N LEU A 137 3.46 -14.48 0.32
CA LEU A 137 4.63 -13.63 0.50
C LEU A 137 5.90 -14.37 0.04
N PRO A 138 6.70 -13.82 -0.89
CA PRO A 138 7.93 -14.46 -1.36
C PRO A 138 8.93 -14.68 -0.24
N ASP A 139 9.74 -15.72 -0.34
CA ASP A 139 10.85 -15.97 0.60
C ASP A 139 12.06 -15.07 0.32
N GLU A 140 12.24 -14.67 -0.95
CA GLU A 140 13.36 -13.83 -1.39
C GLU A 140 13.05 -12.33 -1.20
N PRO A 141 14.08 -11.53 -0.83
CA PRO A 141 13.93 -10.07 -0.76
C PRO A 141 13.62 -9.45 -2.12
N GLY A 142 12.88 -8.35 -2.09
CA GLY A 142 12.52 -7.59 -3.29
C GLY A 142 11.03 -7.58 -3.58
N LEU A 143 10.65 -6.89 -4.64
CA LEU A 143 9.27 -6.78 -5.10
C LEU A 143 9.11 -7.54 -6.42
N ALA A 144 8.29 -8.57 -6.41
CA ALA A 144 7.88 -9.30 -7.61
C ALA A 144 6.52 -8.80 -8.11
N VAL A 145 6.34 -8.81 -9.42
CA VAL A 145 5.05 -8.52 -10.08
C VAL A 145 4.70 -9.71 -10.95
N THR A 146 3.48 -10.21 -10.83
CA THR A 146 2.97 -11.35 -11.60
C THR A 146 1.58 -11.07 -12.14
N GLY A 147 1.11 -11.91 -13.04
CA GLY A 147 -0.24 -11.85 -13.57
C GLY A 147 -0.30 -11.49 -15.05
N TYR A 148 -1.50 -11.24 -15.52
CA TYR A 148 -1.78 -10.96 -16.93
C TYR A 148 -2.50 -9.61 -17.06
N ILE A 149 -2.02 -8.79 -17.98
CA ILE A 149 -2.68 -7.56 -18.43
C ILE A 149 -2.95 -7.71 -19.92
N GLU A 150 -4.20 -7.53 -20.32
CA GLU A 150 -4.59 -7.61 -21.74
C GLU A 150 -3.88 -6.55 -22.58
N THR A 151 -3.76 -5.35 -22.04
CA THR A 151 -3.08 -4.23 -22.71
C THR A 151 -2.25 -3.44 -21.72
N LEU A 152 -0.95 -3.32 -21.99
CA LEU A 152 -0.03 -2.46 -21.25
C LEU A 152 0.55 -1.41 -22.19
N VAL A 153 0.22 -0.14 -21.97
CA VAL A 153 0.83 0.98 -22.69
C VAL A 153 2.08 1.41 -21.95
N LEU A 154 3.20 0.82 -22.31
CA LEU A 154 4.48 1.01 -21.60
C LEU A 154 4.92 2.49 -21.55
N ASN A 155 4.65 3.26 -22.59
CA ASN A 155 5.02 4.68 -22.63
C ASN A 155 4.33 5.48 -21.54
N ASP A 156 3.05 5.23 -21.27
CA ASP A 156 2.30 5.93 -20.23
C ASP A 156 2.90 5.66 -18.84
N TRP A 157 3.33 4.42 -18.58
CA TRP A 157 4.03 4.05 -17.36
C TRP A 157 5.43 4.67 -17.25
N LEU A 158 6.17 4.72 -18.34
CA LEU A 158 7.49 5.37 -18.36
C LEU A 158 7.39 6.87 -18.09
N ASP A 159 6.34 7.53 -18.55
CA ASP A 159 6.13 8.95 -18.30
C ASP A 159 5.78 9.24 -16.83
N VAL A 160 5.04 8.35 -16.16
CA VAL A 160 4.82 8.42 -14.71
C VAL A 160 6.16 8.35 -13.96
N PHE A 161 7.02 7.39 -14.27
CA PHE A 161 8.32 7.24 -13.61
C PHE A 161 9.29 8.38 -13.87
N LYS A 162 9.19 9.05 -15.04
CA LYS A 162 10.02 10.22 -15.34
C LYS A 162 9.55 11.48 -14.60
N SER A 163 8.25 11.64 -14.40
CA SER A 163 7.68 12.81 -13.73
C SER A 163 7.99 12.85 -12.23
N ASP A 164 8.29 11.71 -11.63
CA ASP A 164 8.60 11.59 -10.19
C ASP A 164 10.10 11.82 -9.87
N GLN A 165 10.94 12.03 -10.90
CA GLN A 165 12.33 12.44 -10.66
C GLN A 165 12.35 13.96 -10.36
N PRO A 166 12.87 14.38 -9.18
CA PRO A 166 13.12 15.80 -8.94
C PRO A 166 13.99 16.31 -10.08
N ALA A 167 13.57 17.42 -10.71
CA ALA A 167 14.32 18.04 -11.77
C ALA A 167 15.78 18.21 -11.27
N GLN A 168 16.70 17.43 -11.81
CA GLN A 168 18.10 17.70 -11.64
C GLN A 168 18.33 19.05 -12.31
N GLU A 169 18.49 20.09 -11.51
CA GLU A 169 19.05 21.37 -11.98
C GLU A 169 20.43 21.08 -12.54
N GLY A 170 20.45 20.64 -13.78
CA GLY A 170 21.65 20.54 -14.58
C GLY A 170 22.15 21.93 -14.80
N THR A 171 23.14 22.34 -14.02
CA THR A 171 24.01 23.45 -14.37
C THR A 171 24.52 23.21 -15.78
N PRO A 172 24.27 24.10 -16.77
CA PRO A 172 24.84 23.94 -18.07
C PRO A 172 26.34 24.18 -17.93
N GLU A 173 27.14 23.11 -17.94
CA GLU A 173 28.57 23.25 -18.16
C GLU A 173 28.77 23.90 -19.53
N ARG A 174 29.19 25.17 -19.49
CA ARG A 174 29.78 25.85 -20.63
C ARG A 174 30.99 25.04 -21.05
N PHE A 175 30.87 24.34 -22.13
CA PHE A 175 32.05 23.95 -22.91
C PHE A 175 32.65 25.21 -23.45
N ALA A 176 33.70 25.69 -22.76
CA ALA A 176 34.56 26.73 -23.26
C ALA A 176 35.48 26.15 -24.32
N ASP A 177 35.56 26.87 -25.42
CA ASP A 177 36.43 26.77 -26.56
C ASP A 177 37.82 26.13 -26.31
N TRP A 178 38.14 25.16 -27.18
CA TRP A 178 39.49 24.88 -27.64
C TRP A 178 39.50 24.70 -29.15
#